data_9e21493e648b1fabe377e27155359204
#
_entry.id   9e21493e648b1fabe377e27155359204
#
_cell.length_a   1.000
_cell.length_b   1.000
_cell.length_c   1.000
_cell.angle_alpha   90.00
_cell.angle_beta   90.00
_cell.angle_gamma   90.00
#
_symmetry.space_group_name_H-M   'P 1'
#
loop_
_entity.id
_entity.type
_entity.pdbx_description
1 polymer ?
#
loop_
_entity_poly.entity_id
_entity_poly.type
_entity_poly.pdbx_seq_one_letter_code
_entity_poly.pdbx_strand_id
1 'polypeptide(L)'
;MKYLITESQLDKVVFKYLDLQNFYVTKFNDDFNFWNRDDIENRNFDSKILISTHKQNICFMDAHFVRTLHTFFGLDKGEAMNIIGDWVESKTGFEFKNLLISN
;
A
#
# COMPACT_ATOMS: atom_id res chain seq x y z
N MET A 1 -8.30 21.65 -17.71
CA MET A 1 -8.41 20.53 -18.65
C MET A 1 -8.44 19.21 -17.90
N LYS A 2 -9.47 18.42 -18.11
CA LYS A 2 -9.53 17.09 -17.50
C LYS A 2 -8.85 16.09 -18.40
N TYR A 3 -7.87 15.41 -17.89
CA TYR A 3 -7.28 14.27 -18.56
C TYR A 3 -8.09 13.03 -18.21
N LEU A 4 -8.55 12.31 -19.22
CA LEU A 4 -9.12 10.99 -19.01
C LEU A 4 -7.97 10.01 -18.85
N ILE A 5 -7.71 9.62 -17.61
CA ILE A 5 -6.71 8.60 -17.31
C ILE A 5 -7.42 7.26 -17.32
N THR A 6 -6.99 6.34 -18.16
CA THR A 6 -7.53 4.97 -18.17
C THR A 6 -7.13 4.26 -16.89
N GLU A 7 -7.87 3.22 -16.51
CA GLU A 7 -7.53 2.42 -15.31
C GLU A 7 -6.10 1.93 -15.33
N SER A 8 -5.62 1.42 -16.46
CA SER A 8 -4.26 0.91 -16.57
C SER A 8 -3.21 2.03 -16.42
N GLN A 9 -3.51 3.24 -16.88
CA GLN A 9 -2.62 4.39 -16.70
C GLN A 9 -2.62 4.85 -15.26
N LEU A 10 -3.79 4.86 -14.60
CA LEU A 10 -3.91 5.23 -13.20
C LEU A 10 -3.15 4.25 -12.31
N ASP A 11 -3.29 2.96 -12.56
CA ASP A 11 -2.55 1.92 -11.83
C ASP A 11 -1.04 2.16 -11.93
N LYS A 12 -0.54 2.46 -13.12
CA LYS A 12 0.89 2.74 -13.33
C LYS A 12 1.35 3.97 -12.55
N VAL A 13 0.54 5.02 -12.54
CA VAL A 13 0.86 6.26 -11.81
C VAL A 13 0.90 5.99 -10.31
N VAL A 14 -0.08 5.26 -9.79
CA VAL A 14 -0.12 4.92 -8.36
C VAL A 14 1.03 3.97 -8.00
N PHE A 15 1.33 2.98 -8.84
CA PHE A 15 2.47 2.07 -8.63
C PHE A 15 3.77 2.85 -8.52
N LYS A 16 3.97 3.82 -9.41
CA LYS A 16 5.16 4.67 -9.37
C LYS A 16 5.21 5.50 -8.09
N TYR A 17 4.08 6.05 -7.67
CA TYR A 17 3.98 6.76 -6.40
C TYR A 17 4.37 5.87 -5.23
N LEU A 18 3.85 4.63 -5.19
CA LEU A 18 4.17 3.69 -4.12
C LEU A 18 5.65 3.29 -4.13
N ASP A 19 6.23 3.07 -5.31
CA ASP A 19 7.66 2.80 -5.42
C ASP A 19 8.51 3.96 -4.89
N LEU A 20 8.08 5.20 -5.13
CA LEU A 20 8.80 6.39 -4.68
C LEU A 20 8.73 6.60 -3.18
N GLN A 21 7.78 5.97 -2.49
CA GLN A 21 7.72 6.05 -1.02
C GLN A 21 8.90 5.35 -0.36
N ASN A 22 9.53 4.41 -1.06
CA ASN A 22 10.72 3.71 -0.58
C ASN A 22 10.51 3.13 0.82
N PHE A 23 9.45 2.34 0.99
CA PHE A 23 9.08 1.77 2.29
C PHE A 23 10.23 0.95 2.89
N TYR A 24 10.34 1.01 4.21
CA TYR A 24 11.17 0.07 4.94
C TYR A 24 10.39 -1.23 5.09
N VAL A 25 10.93 -2.33 4.57
CA VAL A 25 10.22 -3.62 4.52
C VAL A 25 10.90 -4.60 5.44
N THR A 26 10.12 -5.21 6.32
CA THR A 26 10.58 -6.31 7.17
C THR A 26 9.81 -7.57 6.82
N LYS A 27 10.47 -8.72 6.96
CA LYS A 27 9.86 -10.01 6.70
C LYS A 27 10.01 -10.89 7.94
N PHE A 28 8.89 -11.50 8.35
CA PHE A 28 8.89 -12.44 9.47
C PHE A 28 7.95 -13.60 9.14
N ASN A 29 8.46 -14.83 9.12
CA ASN A 29 7.66 -16.04 8.81
C ASN A 29 6.82 -15.91 7.54
N ASP A 30 7.37 -15.42 6.45
CA ASP A 30 6.68 -15.19 5.17
C ASP A 30 5.69 -14.01 5.18
N ASP A 31 5.50 -13.32 6.29
CA ASP A 31 4.69 -12.10 6.33
C ASP A 31 5.58 -10.88 6.13
N PHE A 32 5.10 -9.93 5.33
CA PHE A 32 5.80 -8.69 5.05
C PHE A 32 5.15 -7.54 5.78
N ASN A 33 5.97 -6.63 6.31
CA ASN A 33 5.51 -5.39 6.92
C ASN A 33 6.19 -4.22 6.21
N PHE A 34 5.39 -3.24 5.80
CA PHE A 34 5.85 -2.05 5.10
C PHE A 34 5.69 -0.86 6.03
N TRP A 35 6.81 -0.20 6.32
CA TRP A 35 6.87 0.92 7.27
C TRP A 35 7.26 2.19 6.53
N ASN A 36 6.88 3.34 7.09
CA ASN A 36 7.42 4.60 6.62
C ASN A 36 8.93 4.62 6.93
N ARG A 37 9.76 4.74 5.89
CA ARG A 37 11.22 4.66 6.05
C ARG A 37 11.76 5.78 6.92
N ASP A 38 11.27 7.01 6.75
CA ASP A 38 11.73 8.15 7.52
C ASP A 38 11.46 7.96 9.01
N ASP A 39 10.29 7.43 9.36
CA ASP A 39 9.96 7.15 10.76
C ASP A 39 10.91 6.13 11.37
N ILE A 40 11.23 5.07 10.63
CA ILE A 40 12.14 4.02 11.10
C ILE A 40 13.57 4.56 11.24
N GLU A 41 14.06 5.32 10.24
CA GLU A 41 15.41 5.87 10.26
C GLU A 41 15.58 6.92 11.36
N ASN A 42 14.53 7.66 11.69
CA ASN A 42 14.53 8.63 12.77
C ASN A 42 14.21 8.01 14.14
N ARG A 43 14.10 6.68 14.20
CA ARG A 43 13.80 5.93 15.43
C ARG A 43 12.52 6.42 16.11
N ASN A 44 11.50 6.69 15.30
CA ASN A 44 10.18 7.07 15.78
C ASN A 44 9.47 5.82 16.31
N PHE A 45 9.36 5.71 17.64
CA PHE A 45 8.73 4.54 18.28
C PHE A 45 7.22 4.48 18.07
N ASP A 46 6.61 5.57 17.60
CA ASP A 46 5.17 5.61 17.29
C ASP A 46 4.89 5.29 15.83
N SER A 47 5.90 4.87 15.05
CA SER A 47 5.69 4.55 13.66
C SER A 47 4.75 3.35 13.52
N LYS A 48 3.89 3.41 12.51
CA LYS A 48 2.89 2.38 12.25
C LYS A 48 3.30 1.54 11.06
N ILE A 49 2.86 0.29 11.07
CA ILE A 49 2.90 -0.54 9.87
C ILE A 49 1.84 0.00 8.91
N LEU A 50 2.26 0.43 7.73
CA LEU A 50 1.36 0.99 6.73
C LEU A 50 0.66 -0.10 5.93
N ILE A 51 1.37 -1.17 5.61
CA ILE A 51 0.84 -2.32 4.89
C ILE A 51 1.45 -3.57 5.52
N SER A 52 0.64 -4.60 5.73
CA SER A 52 1.15 -5.89 6.20
C SER A 52 0.44 -7.03 5.49
N THR A 53 1.12 -8.16 5.35
CA THR A 53 0.53 -9.37 4.80
C THR A 53 0.36 -10.41 5.90
N HIS A 54 -0.63 -11.28 5.74
CA HIS A 54 -0.87 -12.36 6.70
C HIS A 54 -1.21 -13.64 5.95
N LYS A 55 -0.47 -14.70 6.22
CA LYS A 55 -0.66 -16.04 5.62
C LYS A 55 -0.68 -16.03 4.09
N GLN A 56 -0.04 -15.06 3.47
CA GLN A 56 0.09 -14.91 2.01
C GLN A 56 -1.24 -14.67 1.28
N ASN A 57 -2.36 -14.52 1.98
CA ASN A 57 -3.66 -14.33 1.34
C ASN A 57 -4.47 -13.15 1.87
N ILE A 58 -3.99 -12.47 2.90
CA ILE A 58 -4.64 -11.29 3.47
C ILE A 58 -3.65 -10.13 3.45
N CYS A 59 -4.11 -8.97 2.98
CA CYS A 59 -3.34 -7.74 3.01
C CYS A 59 -4.06 -6.73 3.91
N PHE A 60 -3.38 -6.26 4.94
CA PHE A 60 -3.88 -5.20 5.83
C PHE A 60 -3.26 -3.87 5.41
N MET A 61 -4.07 -2.81 5.43
CA MET A 61 -3.63 -1.47 5.05
C MET A 61 -4.07 -0.49 6.11
N ASP A 62 -3.19 0.43 6.49
CA ASP A 62 -3.52 1.49 7.44
C ASP A 62 -4.61 2.41 6.87
N ALA A 63 -5.61 2.71 7.69
CA ALA A 63 -6.76 3.53 7.25
C ALA A 63 -6.33 4.91 6.77
N HIS A 64 -5.41 5.56 7.47
CA HIS A 64 -4.93 6.88 7.11
C HIS A 64 -4.15 6.85 5.78
N PHE A 65 -3.34 5.82 5.58
CA PHE A 65 -2.59 5.63 4.34
C PHE A 65 -3.52 5.46 3.14
N VAL A 66 -4.56 4.63 3.27
CA VAL A 66 -5.57 4.45 2.23
C VAL A 66 -6.31 5.75 1.94
N ARG A 67 -6.68 6.49 2.99
CA ARG A 67 -7.35 7.79 2.83
C ARG A 67 -6.47 8.79 2.08
N THR A 68 -5.20 8.84 2.41
CA THR A 68 -4.25 9.73 1.72
C THR A 68 -4.20 9.41 0.24
N LEU A 69 -4.13 8.14 -0.10
CA LEU A 69 -4.06 7.71 -1.50
C LEU A 69 -5.35 8.03 -2.25
N HIS A 70 -6.50 7.69 -1.66
CA HIS A 70 -7.77 7.94 -2.34
C HIS A 70 -8.03 9.43 -2.52
N THR A 71 -7.66 10.26 -1.56
CA THR A 71 -7.81 11.70 -1.65
C THR A 71 -6.87 12.29 -2.70
N PHE A 72 -5.62 11.88 -2.69
CA PHE A 72 -4.59 12.41 -3.58
C PHE A 72 -4.88 12.09 -5.06
N PHE A 73 -5.34 10.88 -5.34
CA PHE A 73 -5.58 10.43 -6.71
C PHE A 73 -7.05 10.53 -7.16
N GLY A 74 -7.95 10.96 -6.28
CA GLY A 74 -9.36 11.06 -6.62
C GLY A 74 -10.03 9.70 -6.83
N LEU A 75 -9.54 8.68 -6.14
CA LEU A 75 -10.09 7.32 -6.20
C LEU A 75 -11.14 7.13 -5.11
N ASP A 76 -12.04 6.16 -5.28
CA ASP A 76 -12.80 5.73 -4.10
C ASP A 76 -11.93 4.80 -3.23
N LYS A 77 -12.40 4.53 -2.02
CA LYS A 77 -11.65 3.75 -1.04
C LYS A 77 -11.35 2.33 -1.54
N GLY A 78 -12.34 1.69 -2.16
CA GLY A 78 -12.19 0.34 -2.70
C GLY A 78 -11.17 0.28 -3.82
N GLU A 79 -11.20 1.24 -4.72
CA GLU A 79 -10.21 1.34 -5.79
C GLU A 79 -8.80 1.53 -5.24
N ALA A 80 -8.64 2.42 -4.25
CA ALA A 80 -7.34 2.64 -3.62
C ALA A 80 -6.81 1.37 -2.98
N MET A 81 -7.65 0.64 -2.26
CA MET A 81 -7.26 -0.63 -1.64
C MET A 81 -6.87 -1.67 -2.68
N ASN A 82 -7.62 -1.79 -3.78
CA ASN A 82 -7.31 -2.74 -4.84
C ASN A 82 -5.96 -2.45 -5.49
N ILE A 83 -5.67 -1.19 -5.76
CA ILE A 83 -4.39 -0.81 -6.37
C ILE A 83 -3.23 -1.09 -5.41
N ILE A 84 -3.38 -0.76 -4.13
CA ILE A 84 -2.36 -1.07 -3.13
C ILE A 84 -2.14 -2.58 -3.07
N GLY A 85 -3.22 -3.37 -3.02
CA GLY A 85 -3.13 -4.82 -3.01
C GLY A 85 -2.39 -5.37 -4.22
N ASP A 86 -2.72 -4.89 -5.42
CA ASP A 86 -2.05 -5.29 -6.65
C ASP A 86 -0.56 -4.94 -6.62
N TRP A 87 -0.22 -3.77 -6.08
CA TRP A 87 1.17 -3.35 -5.94
C TRP A 87 1.93 -4.30 -4.99
N VAL A 88 1.34 -4.62 -3.84
CA VAL A 88 1.96 -5.55 -2.88
C VAL A 88 2.10 -6.94 -3.50
N GLU A 89 1.11 -7.42 -4.25
CA GLU A 89 1.20 -8.69 -4.98
C GLU A 89 2.39 -8.69 -5.94
N SER A 90 2.61 -7.58 -6.64
CA SER A 90 3.74 -7.45 -7.57
C SER A 90 5.08 -7.51 -6.85
N LYS A 91 5.15 -7.07 -5.59
CA LYS A 91 6.39 -7.05 -4.80
C LYS A 91 6.65 -8.36 -4.06
N THR A 92 5.60 -9.08 -3.67
CA THR A 92 5.72 -10.29 -2.84
C THR A 92 5.49 -11.58 -3.63
N GLY A 93 4.78 -11.51 -4.74
CA GLY A 93 4.35 -12.70 -5.48
C GLY A 93 3.13 -13.39 -4.87
N PHE A 94 2.52 -12.81 -3.86
CA PHE A 94 1.33 -13.36 -3.21
C PHE A 94 0.06 -13.00 -4.00
N GLU A 95 -1.00 -13.78 -3.82
CA GLU A 95 -2.34 -13.48 -4.31
C GLU A 95 -3.24 -13.26 -3.10
N PHE A 96 -3.74 -12.02 -2.92
CA PHE A 96 -4.57 -11.72 -1.78
C PHE A 96 -6.04 -12.00 -2.07
N LYS A 97 -6.68 -12.77 -1.20
CA LYS A 97 -8.12 -13.03 -1.25
C LYS A 97 -8.91 -11.98 -0.50
N ASN A 98 -8.28 -11.33 0.47
CA ASN A 98 -8.92 -10.32 1.30
C ASN A 98 -7.99 -9.12 1.46
N LEU A 99 -8.58 -7.93 1.28
CA LEU A 99 -7.93 -6.66 1.55
C LEU A 99 -8.67 -6.01 2.72
N LEU A 100 -7.99 -5.73 3.81
CA LEU A 100 -8.62 -5.24 5.04
C LEU A 100 -7.95 -3.96 5.49
N ILE A 101 -8.75 -3.09 6.13
CA ILE A 101 -8.25 -1.88 6.77
C ILE A 101 -7.89 -2.20 8.20
N SER A 102 -6.71 -1.77 8.62
CA SER A 102 -6.29 -1.81 10.02
C SER A 102 -6.27 -0.39 10.59
N ASN A 103 -6.66 -0.26 11.82
CA ASN A 103 -6.66 1.05 12.50
C ASN A 103 -5.51 1.13 13.49
#